data_88b578542380fa269a1d3b50f7b3a6d5
#
_entry.id   88b578542380fa269a1d3b50f7b3a6d5
#
_cell.length_a   1.000
_cell.length_b   1.000
_cell.length_c   1.000
_cell.angle_alpha   90.00
_cell.angle_beta   90.00
_cell.angle_gamma   90.00
#
_symmetry.space_group_name_H-M   'P 1'
#
loop_
_entity.id
_entity.type
_entity.pdbx_description
1 polymer ?
#
loop_
_entity_poly.entity_id
_entity_poly.type
_entity_poly.pdbx_seq_one_letter_code
_entity_poly.pdbx_strand_id
1 'polypeptide(L)'
;MRKKLLVIVLGMTMLAGALAGCGSNSSDTAQNNMTTESETASETVSQDTEMASDETQYPITISHAYGETMIESKPERIVTLGWGNQDTVLALGMVPVGVSAANYGYVTEHQLHEWTDEAFASLGETNPNVFDDTDGFDYEAISDAAPDVILAAYSGMTEEEYETLSAIAPVVPFEETAWKTSW
;
A
#
# COMPACT_ATOMS: atom_id res chain seq x y z
N MET A 1 14.72 -48.79 9.84
CA MET A 1 14.54 -49.10 11.29
C MET A 1 13.56 -48.06 11.85
N ARG A 2 12.36 -48.49 12.07
CA ARG A 2 11.46 -48.40 13.26
C ARG A 2 11.47 -47.06 14.00
N LYS A 3 10.43 -46.27 13.75
CA LYS A 3 9.28 -45.89 14.62
C LYS A 3 9.65 -45.31 16.01
N LYS A 4 9.17 -44.10 16.28
CA LYS A 4 8.41 -43.86 17.52
C LYS A 4 7.43 -42.69 17.31
N LEU A 5 6.16 -43.01 17.22
CA LEU A 5 5.02 -42.17 17.53
C LEU A 5 5.10 -41.75 19.01
N LEU A 6 4.85 -40.50 19.33
CA LEU A 6 4.41 -40.12 20.65
C LEU A 6 3.16 -39.23 20.53
N VAL A 7 2.04 -39.86 20.82
CA VAL A 7 0.74 -39.22 21.00
C VAL A 7 0.69 -38.77 22.46
N ILE A 8 0.45 -37.47 22.73
CA ILE A 8 0.01 -37.00 24.04
C ILE A 8 -1.31 -36.26 23.86
N VAL A 9 -2.35 -36.93 24.32
CA VAL A 9 -3.72 -36.42 24.58
C VAL A 9 -3.78 -36.03 26.05
N LEU A 10 -4.37 -34.91 26.36
CA LEU A 10 -5.07 -34.49 27.60
C LEU A 10 -4.87 -32.97 27.75
N GLY A 11 -5.82 -32.14 28.05
CA GLY A 11 -7.11 -32.26 28.72
C GLY A 11 -7.86 -30.96 28.67
N MET A 12 -9.11 -31.13 28.66
CA MET A 12 -10.23 -30.22 28.65
C MET A 12 -10.40 -29.55 30.05
N THR A 13 -10.48 -28.20 30.10
CA THR A 13 -11.16 -27.56 31.24
C THR A 13 -11.96 -26.35 30.75
N MET A 14 -13.29 -26.51 30.80
CA MET A 14 -14.28 -25.42 30.79
C MET A 14 -14.20 -24.59 32.06
N LEU A 15 -14.28 -23.27 31.91
CA LEU A 15 -14.77 -22.44 33.01
C LEU A 15 -15.73 -21.39 32.45
N ALA A 16 -17.00 -21.59 32.76
CA ALA A 16 -18.07 -20.62 32.51
C ALA A 16 -18.07 -19.60 33.68
N GLY A 17 -18.21 -18.32 33.35
CA GLY A 17 -18.41 -17.25 34.33
C GLY A 17 -19.30 -16.18 33.71
N ALA A 18 -20.61 -16.27 34.02
CA ALA A 18 -21.58 -15.22 33.79
C ALA A 18 -21.58 -14.23 34.95
N LEU A 19 -21.58 -12.93 34.67
CA LEU A 19 -22.03 -11.91 35.60
C LEU A 19 -22.77 -10.81 34.82
N ALA A 20 -24.08 -10.79 35.06
CA ALA A 20 -24.99 -9.73 34.71
C ALA A 20 -24.80 -8.53 35.66
N GLY A 21 -24.92 -7.33 35.17
CA GLY A 21 -24.95 -6.09 35.93
C GLY A 21 -25.82 -5.05 35.22
N CYS A 22 -27.13 -5.04 35.56
CA CYS A 22 -28.04 -3.94 35.28
C CYS A 22 -27.73 -2.75 36.19
N GLY A 23 -27.85 -1.53 35.63
CA GLY A 23 -27.86 -0.28 36.37
C GLY A 23 -28.57 0.81 35.59
N SER A 24 -29.88 0.86 35.78
CA SER A 24 -30.72 1.99 35.39
C SER A 24 -30.54 3.14 36.36
N ASN A 25 -30.52 4.36 35.93
CA ASN A 25 -31.23 5.43 36.64
C ASN A 25 -31.67 6.58 35.75
N SER A 26 -32.93 6.87 35.93
CA SER A 26 -33.77 7.90 35.27
C SER A 26 -33.73 9.22 36.05
N SER A 27 -34.33 10.23 35.41
CA SER A 27 -34.96 11.43 35.99
C SER A 27 -34.06 12.68 36.03
N ASP A 28 -34.49 13.90 35.72
CA ASP A 28 -35.82 14.53 35.53
C ASP A 28 -35.65 15.90 34.85
N THR A 29 -36.62 16.22 34.04
CA THR A 29 -37.39 17.45 33.91
C THR A 29 -36.78 18.82 34.24
N ALA A 30 -36.77 19.75 33.28
CA ALA A 30 -37.49 21.05 33.40
C ALA A 30 -37.62 21.77 32.04
N GLN A 31 -38.84 22.05 31.69
CA GLN A 31 -39.30 22.96 30.65
C GLN A 31 -38.88 24.40 30.98
N ASN A 32 -38.55 25.19 29.98
CA ASN A 32 -39.19 26.51 29.87
C ASN A 32 -39.19 27.03 28.42
N ASN A 33 -40.36 27.45 28.09
CA ASN A 33 -40.88 28.04 26.88
C ASN A 33 -40.40 29.48 26.74
N MET A 34 -40.02 29.96 25.56
CA MET A 34 -40.52 31.27 25.08
C MET A 34 -40.24 31.48 23.60
N THR A 35 -41.30 31.71 22.91
CA THR A 35 -41.51 32.13 21.54
C THR A 35 -40.86 33.48 21.25
N THR A 36 -40.27 33.65 20.10
CA THR A 36 -40.36 34.86 19.29
C THR A 36 -40.02 34.53 17.83
N GLU A 37 -40.98 34.76 16.97
CA GLU A 37 -40.88 34.81 15.51
C GLU A 37 -39.96 35.92 15.07
N SER A 38 -39.12 35.66 14.06
CA SER A 38 -38.90 36.65 13.01
C SER A 38 -38.42 35.96 11.74
N GLU A 39 -39.16 36.21 10.71
CA GLU A 39 -38.94 35.83 9.31
C GLU A 39 -37.62 36.39 8.78
N THR A 40 -36.96 35.69 7.89
CA THR A 40 -36.68 36.15 6.52
C THR A 40 -35.35 35.58 5.99
N ALA A 41 -35.43 35.19 4.75
CA ALA A 41 -34.39 34.96 3.77
C ALA A 41 -33.80 33.52 3.71
N SER A 42 -34.46 32.79 2.84
CA SER A 42 -33.89 31.66 2.07
C SER A 42 -32.76 32.21 1.18
N GLU A 43 -31.53 31.96 1.56
CA GLU A 43 -30.44 31.95 0.60
C GLU A 43 -30.04 30.50 0.39
N THR A 44 -30.47 29.99 -0.75
CA THR A 44 -30.03 28.75 -1.35
C THR A 44 -28.53 28.96 -1.75
N VAL A 45 -27.64 28.65 -0.87
CA VAL A 45 -26.23 28.45 -1.25
C VAL A 45 -26.13 27.08 -1.86
N SER A 46 -26.30 27.01 -3.18
CA SER A 46 -25.78 25.91 -3.97
C SER A 46 -24.28 25.92 -3.79
N GLN A 47 -23.77 25.12 -2.84
CA GLN A 47 -22.37 24.72 -2.87
C GLN A 47 -22.24 23.71 -4.01
N ASP A 48 -21.96 24.23 -5.20
CA ASP A 48 -21.19 23.51 -6.19
C ASP A 48 -19.85 23.21 -5.53
N THR A 49 -19.74 22.00 -4.98
CA THR A 49 -18.44 21.41 -4.70
C THR A 49 -17.86 21.05 -6.07
N GLU A 50 -17.24 22.02 -6.73
CA GLU A 50 -16.23 21.71 -7.71
C GLU A 50 -15.23 20.85 -6.97
N MET A 51 -15.24 19.54 -7.24
CA MET A 51 -14.08 18.70 -7.04
C MET A 51 -13.02 19.32 -7.95
N ALA A 52 -12.16 20.15 -7.38
CA ALA A 52 -10.93 20.52 -8.00
C ALA A 52 -10.22 19.19 -8.27
N SER A 53 -10.15 18.80 -9.52
CA SER A 53 -9.19 17.83 -9.98
C SER A 53 -7.84 18.47 -9.70
N ASP A 54 -7.22 18.06 -8.59
CA ASP A 54 -5.84 18.43 -8.27
C ASP A 54 -4.97 17.68 -9.29
N GLU A 55 -4.88 18.24 -10.50
CA GLU A 55 -4.01 17.72 -11.53
C GLU A 55 -2.59 17.96 -11.05
N THR A 56 -1.93 16.89 -10.62
CA THR A 56 -0.51 16.91 -10.28
C THR A 56 0.25 17.59 -11.40
N GLN A 57 0.93 18.70 -11.09
CA GLN A 57 1.72 19.43 -12.08
C GLN A 57 3.12 18.82 -12.15
N TYR A 58 3.52 18.45 -13.36
CA TYR A 58 4.88 17.99 -13.66
C TYR A 58 5.76 19.12 -14.17
N PRO A 59 7.10 19.08 -13.97
CA PRO A 59 7.83 18.02 -13.28
C PRO A 59 7.62 18.04 -11.77
N ILE A 60 7.72 16.87 -11.11
CA ILE A 60 7.81 16.76 -9.65
C ILE A 60 9.21 16.31 -9.26
N THR A 61 9.73 16.84 -8.15
CA THR A 61 11.01 16.44 -7.57
C THR A 61 10.77 15.74 -6.24
N ILE A 62 11.35 14.57 -6.08
CA ILE A 62 11.23 13.74 -4.89
C ILE A 62 12.60 13.60 -4.24
N SER A 63 12.75 14.10 -3.01
CA SER A 63 13.99 13.96 -2.22
C SER A 63 14.03 12.58 -1.54
N HIS A 64 15.21 11.96 -1.49
CA HIS A 64 15.40 10.62 -0.94
C HIS A 64 16.84 10.44 -0.43
N ALA A 65 17.16 9.28 0.14
CA ALA A 65 18.45 9.01 0.78
C ALA A 65 19.68 9.26 -0.10
N TYR A 66 19.56 9.13 -1.43
CA TYR A 66 20.66 9.28 -2.38
C TYR A 66 20.60 10.60 -3.17
N GLY A 67 19.74 11.54 -2.79
CA GLY A 67 19.60 12.85 -3.42
C GLY A 67 18.18 13.18 -3.84
N GLU A 68 17.98 13.50 -5.09
CA GLU A 68 16.68 13.91 -5.63
C GLU A 68 16.43 13.23 -6.98
N THR A 69 15.19 12.81 -7.19
CA THR A 69 14.72 12.29 -8.48
C THR A 69 13.64 13.18 -9.04
N MET A 70 13.80 13.58 -10.29
CA MET A 70 12.82 14.37 -11.04
C MET A 70 11.97 13.45 -11.91
N ILE A 71 10.65 13.59 -11.80
CA ILE A 71 9.66 12.91 -12.65
C ILE A 71 9.09 13.96 -13.59
N GLU A 72 9.46 13.89 -14.85
CA GLU A 72 9.16 14.91 -15.87
C GLU A 72 7.68 14.93 -16.29
N SER A 73 7.03 13.80 -16.28
CA SER A 73 5.63 13.61 -16.68
C SER A 73 4.97 12.52 -15.87
N LYS A 74 3.64 12.40 -15.97
CA LYS A 74 2.89 11.35 -15.32
C LYS A 74 3.40 9.97 -15.74
N PRO A 75 3.85 9.12 -14.79
CA PRO A 75 4.32 7.78 -15.10
C PRO A 75 3.20 6.91 -15.67
N GLU A 76 3.53 6.12 -16.69
CA GLU A 76 2.63 5.14 -17.31
C GLU A 76 3.19 3.71 -17.19
N ARG A 77 4.51 3.57 -17.04
CA ARG A 77 5.23 2.30 -17.01
C ARG A 77 6.04 2.19 -15.71
N ILE A 78 5.38 1.75 -14.67
CA ILE A 78 5.94 1.70 -13.33
C ILE A 78 6.56 0.33 -13.09
N VAL A 79 7.82 0.29 -12.69
CA VAL A 79 8.45 -0.88 -12.04
C VAL A 79 8.48 -0.64 -10.55
N THR A 80 8.22 -1.68 -9.76
CA THR A 80 8.36 -1.64 -8.31
C THR A 80 9.37 -2.67 -7.83
N LEU A 81 10.34 -2.22 -7.03
CA LEU A 81 11.41 -3.05 -6.49
C LEU A 81 11.39 -3.03 -4.97
N GLY A 82 11.78 -4.16 -4.36
CA GLY A 82 11.74 -4.35 -2.93
C GLY A 82 10.37 -4.83 -2.44
N TRP A 83 10.06 -4.66 -1.17
CA TRP A 83 8.94 -5.35 -0.53
C TRP A 83 7.69 -4.48 -0.42
N GLY A 84 6.57 -4.95 -0.97
CA GLY A 84 5.24 -4.32 -0.81
C GLY A 84 5.02 -3.03 -1.62
N ASN A 85 6.00 -2.55 -2.40
CA ASN A 85 5.85 -1.32 -3.20
C ASN A 85 4.77 -1.46 -4.28
N GLN A 86 4.61 -2.65 -4.85
CA GLN A 86 3.59 -2.96 -5.85
C GLN A 86 2.16 -2.83 -5.29
N ASP A 87 1.97 -3.13 -4.01
CA ASP A 87 0.64 -3.10 -3.39
C ASP A 87 0.04 -1.69 -3.41
N THR A 88 0.88 -0.66 -3.21
CA THR A 88 0.46 0.74 -3.31
C THR A 88 0.03 1.11 -4.74
N VAL A 89 0.79 0.71 -5.74
CA VAL A 89 0.49 0.98 -7.15
C VAL A 89 -0.80 0.29 -7.58
N LEU A 90 -0.97 -0.98 -7.20
CA LEU A 90 -2.19 -1.74 -7.45
C LEU A 90 -3.42 -1.14 -6.74
N ALA A 91 -3.27 -0.68 -5.50
CA ALA A 91 -4.35 -0.01 -4.75
C ALA A 91 -4.81 1.30 -5.41
N LEU A 92 -3.93 1.97 -6.15
CA LEU A 92 -4.26 3.14 -6.97
C LEU A 92 -4.89 2.77 -8.34
N GLY A 93 -5.11 1.48 -8.60
CA GLY A 93 -5.72 0.99 -9.83
C GLY A 93 -4.77 0.96 -11.04
N MET A 94 -3.47 1.02 -10.80
CA MET A 94 -2.44 0.91 -11.85
C MET A 94 -1.78 -0.47 -11.80
N VAL A 95 -1.45 -1.01 -12.97
CA VAL A 95 -0.74 -2.28 -13.10
C VAL A 95 0.73 -2.01 -13.37
N PRO A 96 1.65 -2.36 -12.44
CA PRO A 96 3.08 -2.25 -12.70
C PRO A 96 3.51 -3.11 -13.90
N VAL A 97 4.47 -2.61 -14.70
CA VAL A 97 5.04 -3.37 -15.82
C VAL A 97 6.09 -4.40 -15.38
N GLY A 98 6.46 -4.38 -14.11
CA GLY A 98 7.32 -5.37 -13.47
C GLY A 98 7.43 -5.13 -11.98
N VAL A 99 7.58 -6.20 -11.19
CA VAL A 99 7.62 -6.18 -9.73
C VAL A 99 8.65 -7.17 -9.19
N SER A 100 9.21 -6.89 -8.02
CA SER A 100 10.04 -7.87 -7.29
C SER A 100 9.24 -9.07 -6.85
N ALA A 101 9.83 -10.26 -6.92
CA ALA A 101 9.27 -11.48 -6.36
C ALA A 101 9.09 -11.37 -4.84
N ALA A 102 8.05 -11.99 -4.31
CA ALA A 102 7.92 -12.16 -2.88
C ALA A 102 8.88 -13.26 -2.41
N ASN A 103 9.85 -12.89 -1.60
CA ASN A 103 10.90 -13.77 -1.11
C ASN A 103 10.70 -14.21 0.35
N TYR A 104 9.55 -13.94 0.94
CA TYR A 104 9.22 -14.28 2.32
C TYR A 104 7.75 -14.75 2.48
N GLY A 105 7.56 -15.80 3.28
CA GLY A 105 6.23 -16.33 3.58
C GLY A 105 5.67 -17.27 2.50
N TYR A 106 4.35 -17.42 2.46
CA TYR A 106 3.67 -18.17 1.41
C TYR A 106 3.52 -17.31 0.16
N VAL A 107 3.87 -17.89 -0.98
CA VAL A 107 3.77 -17.25 -2.29
C VAL A 107 2.97 -18.14 -3.26
N THR A 108 2.34 -17.51 -4.23
CA THR A 108 1.61 -18.15 -5.33
C THR A 108 2.56 -18.74 -6.38
N GLU A 109 2.03 -19.35 -7.42
CA GLU A 109 2.81 -19.81 -8.57
C GLU A 109 3.50 -18.69 -9.33
N HIS A 110 2.98 -17.45 -9.22
CA HIS A 110 3.59 -16.24 -9.77
C HIS A 110 4.68 -15.64 -8.88
N GLN A 111 5.07 -16.30 -7.78
CA GLN A 111 6.05 -15.79 -6.81
C GLN A 111 5.60 -14.47 -6.16
N LEU A 112 4.30 -14.26 -6.01
CA LEU A 112 3.69 -13.12 -5.35
C LEU A 112 2.94 -13.56 -4.09
N HIS A 113 2.69 -12.65 -3.17
CA HIS A 113 1.72 -12.90 -2.10
C HIS A 113 0.31 -13.01 -2.68
N GLU A 114 -0.54 -13.80 -2.02
CA GLU A 114 -1.91 -14.07 -2.47
C GLU A 114 -2.70 -12.78 -2.73
N TRP A 115 -2.64 -11.81 -1.80
CA TRP A 115 -3.34 -10.53 -1.96
C TRP A 115 -2.82 -9.68 -3.13
N THR A 116 -1.52 -9.74 -3.41
CA THR A 116 -0.91 -9.04 -4.56
C THR A 116 -1.36 -9.70 -5.87
N ASP A 117 -1.35 -11.01 -5.93
CA ASP A 117 -1.78 -11.78 -7.10
C ASP A 117 -3.28 -11.57 -7.40
N GLU A 118 -4.12 -11.57 -6.35
CA GLU A 118 -5.53 -11.23 -6.46
C GLU A 118 -5.76 -9.79 -6.95
N ALA A 119 -4.93 -8.84 -6.50
CA ALA A 119 -5.02 -7.44 -6.93
C ALA A 119 -4.67 -7.31 -8.42
N PHE A 120 -3.61 -7.96 -8.92
CA PHE A 120 -3.30 -8.03 -10.35
C PHE A 120 -4.47 -8.60 -11.15
N ALA A 121 -5.00 -9.75 -10.72
CA ALA A 121 -6.14 -10.40 -11.40
C ALA A 121 -7.37 -9.49 -11.43
N SER A 122 -7.65 -8.74 -10.38
CA SER A 122 -8.77 -7.80 -10.31
C SER A 122 -8.66 -6.64 -11.30
N LEU A 123 -7.43 -6.26 -11.66
CA LEU A 123 -7.12 -5.25 -12.66
C LEU A 123 -6.95 -5.82 -14.09
N GLY A 124 -7.19 -7.13 -14.25
CA GLY A 124 -7.16 -7.82 -15.53
C GLY A 124 -5.79 -8.36 -15.96
N GLU A 125 -4.78 -8.27 -15.08
CA GLU A 125 -3.47 -8.88 -15.31
C GLU A 125 -3.42 -10.26 -14.64
N THR A 126 -3.22 -11.30 -15.44
CA THR A 126 -3.20 -12.69 -14.95
C THR A 126 -1.85 -13.36 -15.11
N ASN A 127 -0.86 -12.66 -15.64
CA ASN A 127 0.50 -13.16 -15.79
C ASN A 127 1.49 -12.00 -15.54
N PRO A 128 1.56 -11.49 -14.30
CA PRO A 128 2.41 -10.35 -13.98
C PRO A 128 3.89 -10.65 -14.28
N ASN A 129 4.61 -9.63 -14.70
CA ASN A 129 6.06 -9.71 -14.90
C ASN A 129 6.76 -9.60 -13.55
N VAL A 130 7.35 -10.69 -13.07
CA VAL A 130 7.95 -10.79 -11.74
C VAL A 130 9.45 -11.04 -11.88
N PHE A 131 10.25 -10.18 -11.25
CA PHE A 131 11.70 -10.30 -11.22
C PHE A 131 12.16 -11.14 -10.03
N ASP A 132 13.01 -12.13 -10.27
CA ASP A 132 13.71 -12.83 -9.19
C ASP A 132 14.91 -11.99 -8.77
N ASP A 133 14.79 -11.29 -7.65
CA ASP A 133 15.82 -10.43 -7.07
C ASP A 133 16.47 -11.04 -5.83
N THR A 134 16.43 -12.37 -5.68
CA THR A 134 17.00 -13.11 -4.54
C THR A 134 18.52 -12.90 -4.42
N ASP A 135 19.22 -12.86 -5.54
CA ASP A 135 20.68 -12.68 -5.61
C ASP A 135 21.07 -11.24 -6.05
N GLY A 136 20.16 -10.30 -6.02
CA GLY A 136 20.28 -8.91 -6.48
C GLY A 136 19.33 -8.60 -7.64
N PHE A 137 19.22 -7.33 -8.01
CA PHE A 137 18.28 -6.93 -9.06
C PHE A 137 18.68 -7.46 -10.44
N ASP A 138 17.71 -7.99 -11.19
CA ASP A 138 17.88 -8.36 -12.59
C ASP A 138 17.75 -7.10 -13.48
N TYR A 139 18.86 -6.39 -13.63
CA TYR A 139 18.91 -5.13 -14.39
C TYR A 139 18.52 -5.31 -15.86
N GLU A 140 18.76 -6.48 -16.46
CA GLU A 140 18.40 -6.78 -17.83
C GLU A 140 16.87 -6.92 -17.95
N ALA A 141 16.25 -7.71 -17.11
CA ALA A 141 14.79 -7.86 -17.09
C ALA A 141 14.06 -6.55 -16.74
N ILE A 142 14.62 -5.75 -15.82
CA ILE A 142 14.09 -4.42 -15.48
C ILE A 142 14.18 -3.48 -16.69
N SER A 143 15.32 -3.46 -17.39
CA SER A 143 15.50 -2.66 -18.58
C SER A 143 14.58 -3.08 -19.72
N ASP A 144 14.37 -4.38 -19.91
CA ASP A 144 13.46 -4.94 -20.93
C ASP A 144 11.99 -4.59 -20.65
N ALA A 145 11.63 -4.41 -19.37
CA ALA A 145 10.32 -3.90 -19.00
C ALA A 145 10.10 -2.44 -19.42
N ALA A 146 11.17 -1.73 -19.84
CA ALA A 146 11.15 -0.34 -20.33
C ALA A 146 10.34 0.60 -19.41
N PRO A 147 10.67 0.72 -18.11
CA PRO A 147 9.97 1.60 -17.19
C PRO A 147 10.23 3.09 -17.50
N ASP A 148 9.28 3.94 -17.13
CA ASP A 148 9.47 5.39 -17.06
C ASP A 148 9.68 5.90 -15.62
N VAL A 149 9.46 5.03 -14.63
CA VAL A 149 9.83 5.22 -13.22
C VAL A 149 10.04 3.88 -12.52
N ILE A 150 10.97 3.86 -11.58
CA ILE A 150 11.23 2.72 -10.68
C ILE A 150 10.96 3.18 -9.24
N LEU A 151 9.99 2.55 -8.58
CA LEU A 151 9.62 2.83 -7.20
C LEU A 151 10.20 1.77 -6.26
N ALA A 152 10.99 2.20 -5.29
CA ALA A 152 11.67 1.33 -4.32
C ALA A 152 11.66 1.94 -2.90
N ALA A 153 10.56 2.62 -2.55
CA ALA A 153 10.44 3.36 -1.30
C ALA A 153 10.57 2.49 -0.04
N TYR A 154 10.17 1.22 -0.11
CA TYR A 154 10.38 0.25 0.96
C TYR A 154 11.32 -0.85 0.45
N SER A 155 12.61 -0.57 0.53
CA SER A 155 13.68 -1.45 0.05
C SER A 155 14.94 -1.31 0.89
N GLY A 156 15.89 -2.21 0.67
CA GLY A 156 17.25 -2.12 1.17
C GLY A 156 18.25 -1.73 0.09
N MET A 157 17.78 -1.08 -0.98
CA MET A 157 18.61 -0.67 -2.11
C MET A 157 19.86 0.08 -1.66
N THR A 158 21.01 -0.31 -2.20
CA THR A 158 22.28 0.37 -1.99
C THR A 158 22.44 1.54 -2.95
N GLU A 159 23.40 2.44 -2.67
CA GLU A 159 23.71 3.57 -3.56
C GLU A 159 24.22 3.09 -4.93
N GLU A 160 25.00 2.00 -4.97
CA GLU A 160 25.50 1.41 -6.24
C GLU A 160 24.34 0.85 -7.09
N GLU A 161 23.36 0.19 -6.46
CA GLU A 161 22.16 -0.29 -7.15
C GLU A 161 21.31 0.86 -7.64
N TYR A 162 21.15 1.91 -6.82
CA TYR A 162 20.45 3.14 -7.22
C TYR A 162 21.11 3.79 -8.46
N GLU A 163 22.44 3.94 -8.47
CA GLU A 163 23.16 4.50 -9.60
C GLU A 163 22.96 3.67 -10.87
N THR A 164 23.02 2.33 -10.74
CA THR A 164 22.84 1.41 -11.86
C THR A 164 21.42 1.47 -12.42
N LEU A 165 20.40 1.44 -11.57
CA LEU A 165 19.00 1.54 -11.96
C LEU A 165 18.64 2.91 -12.54
N SER A 166 19.27 3.98 -12.04
CA SER A 166 19.07 5.35 -12.54
C SER A 166 19.56 5.54 -13.99
N ALA A 167 20.41 4.63 -14.49
CA ALA A 167 20.76 4.59 -15.91
C ALA A 167 19.65 4.00 -16.79
N ILE A 168 18.67 3.30 -16.21
CA ILE A 168 17.52 2.70 -16.90
C ILE A 168 16.34 3.69 -16.90
N ALA A 169 15.94 4.18 -15.71
CA ALA A 169 14.83 5.12 -15.54
C ALA A 169 14.99 5.91 -14.22
N PRO A 170 14.26 7.02 -14.02
CA PRO A 170 14.20 7.70 -12.72
C PRO A 170 13.82 6.74 -11.60
N VAL A 171 14.60 6.73 -10.51
CA VAL A 171 14.41 5.84 -9.35
C VAL A 171 13.98 6.63 -8.13
N VAL A 172 12.96 6.18 -7.43
CA VAL A 172 12.51 6.72 -6.15
C VAL A 172 12.75 5.67 -5.05
N PRO A 173 13.91 5.71 -4.37
CA PRO A 173 14.21 4.84 -3.24
C PRO A 173 13.58 5.36 -1.94
N PHE A 174 13.94 4.78 -0.80
CA PHE A 174 13.48 5.22 0.52
C PHE A 174 13.95 6.65 0.87
N GLU A 175 13.16 7.34 1.70
CA GLU A 175 13.37 8.76 2.04
C GLU A 175 14.69 9.01 2.78
N GLU A 176 14.95 8.34 3.91
CA GLU A 176 16.15 8.54 4.73
C GLU A 176 16.86 7.23 5.09
N THR A 177 16.13 6.20 5.41
CA THR A 177 16.66 4.95 5.95
C THR A 177 16.00 3.76 5.27
N ALA A 178 16.81 2.80 4.84
CA ALA A 178 16.35 1.54 4.28
C ALA A 178 15.31 0.87 5.19
N TRP A 179 14.27 0.30 4.59
CA TRP A 179 13.17 -0.39 5.27
C TRP A 179 12.39 0.47 6.26
N LYS A 180 12.42 1.79 6.10
CA LYS A 180 11.71 2.72 6.96
C LYS A 180 11.10 3.86 6.14
N THR A 181 9.88 3.65 5.67
CA THR A 181 9.09 4.63 4.93
C THR A 181 7.86 5.01 5.73
N SER A 182 7.62 6.31 5.88
CA SER A 182 6.40 6.85 6.52
C SER A 182 5.24 6.85 5.52
N TRP A 183 4.05 6.57 6.02
CA TRP A 183 2.78 6.60 5.28
C TRP A 183 1.97 7.82 5.69
#